data_1384fdca7fb072d8d4797f5a11fe7bea
#
_entry.id   1384fdca7fb072d8d4797f5a11fe7bea
#
_cell.length_a   1.000
_cell.length_b   1.000
_cell.length_c   1.000
_cell.angle_alpha   90.00
_cell.angle_beta   90.00
_cell.angle_gamma   90.00
#
_symmetry.space_group_name_H-M   'P 1'
#
loop_
_entity.id
_entity.type
_entity.pdbx_description
1 polymer ?
#
loop_
_entity_poly.entity_id
_entity_poly.type
_entity_poly.pdbx_seq_one_letter_code
_entity_poly.pdbx_strand_id
1 'polypeptide(L)'
;IGSGIRYDLFDGPAYLETVLKHHTSGRLKVAPEHTEDNVLKLMRKPPFALFERLNADFHRICDEEHLPYQLIPYFISSHPGCTEQDMKSLADKVLGRLHFNLEQVQDLTPTPMTLSSVMFWTGENPYTHERIYVARSQEEKRRQKSYFFGGRRPGPDRRKPEVKGSAGHPGRKRPGKIR
;
A
#
# COMPACT_ATOMS: atom_id res chain seq x y z
N ILE A 1 -11.08 9.53 -13.65
CA ILE A 1 -10.77 8.19 -13.07
C ILE A 1 -10.55 8.35 -11.59
N GLY A 2 -11.41 7.74 -10.77
CA GLY A 2 -11.38 7.87 -9.31
C GLY A 2 -10.63 6.74 -8.59
N SER A 3 -10.29 5.65 -9.27
CA SER A 3 -9.60 4.48 -8.72
C SER A 3 -8.26 4.23 -9.39
N GLY A 4 -7.52 3.23 -8.91
CA GLY A 4 -6.26 2.80 -9.55
C GLY A 4 -6.52 2.24 -10.95
N ILE A 5 -5.50 2.34 -11.80
CA ILE A 5 -5.57 1.94 -13.21
C ILE A 5 -4.58 0.81 -13.48
N ARG A 6 -4.96 -0.12 -14.37
CA ARG A 6 -4.14 -1.24 -14.83
C ARG A 6 -3.21 -0.76 -15.96
N TYR A 7 -2.06 -0.20 -15.58
CA TYR A 7 -1.09 0.36 -16.52
C TYR A 7 -0.39 -0.68 -17.42
N ASP A 8 -0.43 -1.95 -17.03
CA ASP A 8 0.06 -3.08 -17.82
C ASP A 8 -0.84 -3.42 -19.03
N LEU A 9 -2.01 -2.81 -19.09
CA LEU A 9 -2.95 -2.96 -20.22
C LEU A 9 -3.01 -1.72 -21.12
N PHE A 10 -2.12 -0.75 -20.92
CA PHE A 10 -2.08 0.42 -21.77
C PHE A 10 -1.59 0.10 -23.18
N ASP A 11 -2.31 0.58 -24.17
CA ASP A 11 -1.93 0.50 -25.56
C ASP A 11 -1.06 1.73 -25.94
N GLY A 12 0.13 1.75 -25.37
CA GLY A 12 1.14 2.78 -25.65
C GLY A 12 0.92 4.15 -24.97
N PRO A 13 1.85 5.11 -25.23
CA PRO A 13 1.84 6.41 -24.59
C PRO A 13 0.63 7.30 -24.93
N ALA A 14 0.06 7.16 -26.12
CA ALA A 14 -1.09 7.94 -26.56
C ALA A 14 -2.35 7.70 -25.69
N TYR A 15 -2.53 6.46 -25.21
CA TYR A 15 -3.61 6.16 -24.27
C TYR A 15 -3.39 6.85 -22.92
N LEU A 16 -2.16 6.82 -22.40
CA LEU A 16 -1.82 7.50 -21.14
C LEU A 16 -2.04 9.02 -21.27
N GLU A 17 -1.63 9.62 -22.38
CA GLU A 17 -1.85 11.04 -22.68
C GLU A 17 -3.34 11.39 -22.65
N THR A 18 -4.17 10.61 -23.33
CA THR A 18 -5.65 10.80 -23.33
C THR A 18 -6.21 10.71 -21.90
N VAL A 19 -5.76 9.74 -21.11
CA VAL A 19 -6.17 9.58 -19.71
C VAL A 19 -5.78 10.80 -18.89
N LEU A 20 -4.56 11.31 -19.03
CA LEU A 20 -4.11 12.48 -18.28
C LEU A 20 -4.86 13.75 -18.66
N LYS A 21 -5.03 14.00 -19.94
CA LYS A 21 -5.71 15.22 -20.44
C LYS A 21 -7.20 15.28 -20.11
N HIS A 22 -7.90 14.15 -20.18
CA HIS A 22 -9.36 14.16 -20.18
C HIS A 22 -10.01 13.38 -19.03
N HIS A 23 -9.28 12.49 -18.35
CA HIS A 23 -9.88 11.54 -17.41
C HIS A 23 -9.23 11.50 -16.02
N THR A 24 -8.29 12.41 -15.75
CA THR A 24 -7.57 12.48 -14.46
C THR A 24 -7.81 13.84 -13.81
N SER A 25 -8.05 13.83 -12.50
CA SER A 25 -8.24 15.04 -11.68
C SER A 25 -6.95 15.51 -10.97
N GLY A 26 -5.79 15.25 -11.57
CA GLY A 26 -4.49 15.65 -11.03
C GLY A 26 -3.75 14.58 -10.24
N ARG A 27 -4.37 13.44 -9.91
CA ARG A 27 -3.73 12.34 -9.17
C ARG A 27 -4.01 11.00 -9.85
N LEU A 28 -3.01 10.45 -10.54
CA LEU A 28 -3.09 9.13 -11.17
C LEU A 28 -2.60 8.07 -10.19
N LYS A 29 -3.50 7.16 -9.79
CA LYS A 29 -3.21 6.06 -8.88
C LYS A 29 -2.86 4.80 -9.66
N VAL A 30 -1.75 4.17 -9.29
CA VAL A 30 -1.28 2.91 -9.90
C VAL A 30 -0.78 1.95 -8.82
N ALA A 31 -0.80 0.67 -9.10
CA ALA A 31 -0.44 -0.37 -8.14
C ALA A 31 0.71 -1.24 -8.67
N PRO A 32 1.98 -0.76 -8.66
CA PRO A 32 3.13 -1.59 -8.95
C PRO A 32 3.33 -2.71 -7.91
N GLU A 33 2.83 -2.55 -6.72
CA GLU A 33 2.80 -3.46 -5.58
C GLU A 33 4.17 -3.75 -4.96
N HIS A 34 5.21 -3.98 -5.75
CA HIS A 34 6.58 -4.22 -5.30
C HIS A 34 7.60 -3.80 -6.37
N THR A 35 8.90 -3.79 -6.02
CA THR A 35 9.99 -3.49 -6.98
C THR A 35 10.81 -4.73 -7.34
N GLU A 36 10.71 -5.80 -6.55
CA GLU A 36 11.49 -7.01 -6.74
C GLU A 36 10.70 -8.03 -7.58
N ASP A 37 11.28 -8.46 -8.69
CA ASP A 37 10.61 -9.34 -9.66
C ASP A 37 10.29 -10.73 -9.09
N ASN A 38 11.08 -11.25 -8.13
CA ASN A 38 10.77 -12.48 -7.43
C ASN A 38 9.44 -12.38 -6.68
N VAL A 39 9.19 -11.25 -6.01
CA VAL A 39 7.92 -10.99 -5.28
C VAL A 39 6.79 -10.73 -6.27
N LEU A 40 7.03 -9.92 -7.31
CA LEU A 40 6.04 -9.62 -8.34
C LEU A 40 5.57 -10.86 -9.10
N LYS A 41 6.46 -11.83 -9.37
CA LYS A 41 6.10 -13.12 -9.96
C LYS A 41 5.11 -13.90 -9.08
N LEU A 42 5.33 -13.93 -7.76
CA LEU A 42 4.39 -14.58 -6.83
C LEU A 42 3.05 -13.83 -6.76
N MET A 43 3.06 -12.51 -6.87
CA MET A 43 1.86 -11.68 -6.97
C MET A 43 1.16 -11.80 -8.33
N ARG A 44 1.80 -12.42 -9.33
CA ARG A 44 1.34 -12.44 -10.73
C ARG A 44 1.16 -11.04 -11.30
N LYS A 45 2.07 -10.16 -10.96
CA LYS A 45 2.16 -8.78 -11.44
C LYS A 45 3.23 -8.66 -12.52
N PRO A 46 3.13 -7.66 -13.39
CA PRO A 46 4.15 -7.38 -14.39
C PRO A 46 5.48 -6.97 -13.73
N PRO A 47 6.62 -7.09 -14.46
CA PRO A 47 7.91 -6.64 -13.98
C PRO A 47 7.92 -5.16 -13.63
N PHE A 48 8.72 -4.77 -12.60
CA PHE A 48 8.80 -3.39 -12.16
C PHE A 48 9.27 -2.41 -13.25
N ALA A 49 10.09 -2.87 -14.21
CA ALA A 49 10.51 -2.08 -15.35
C ALA A 49 9.35 -1.47 -16.14
N LEU A 50 8.16 -2.11 -16.16
CA LEU A 50 6.99 -1.54 -16.80
C LEU A 50 6.47 -0.30 -16.05
N PHE A 51 6.51 -0.31 -14.72
CA PHE A 51 6.19 0.87 -13.93
C PHE A 51 7.23 2.01 -14.14
N GLU A 52 8.50 1.68 -14.26
CA GLU A 52 9.53 2.69 -14.54
C GLU A 52 9.29 3.39 -15.88
N ARG A 53 8.87 2.64 -16.91
CA ARG A 53 8.46 3.21 -18.21
C ARG A 53 7.24 4.11 -18.06
N LEU A 54 6.20 3.64 -17.38
CA LEU A 54 5.02 4.45 -17.09
C LEU A 54 5.39 5.76 -16.39
N ASN A 55 6.27 5.69 -15.38
CA ASN A 55 6.72 6.86 -14.64
C ASN A 55 7.44 7.86 -15.54
N ALA A 56 8.31 7.39 -16.45
CA ALA A 56 8.99 8.23 -17.41
C ALA A 56 8.01 8.89 -18.39
N ASP A 57 7.08 8.12 -18.96
CA ASP A 57 6.05 8.65 -19.87
C ASP A 57 5.11 9.63 -19.17
N PHE A 58 4.73 9.34 -17.91
CA PHE A 58 3.90 10.24 -17.11
C PHE A 58 4.55 11.62 -16.94
N HIS A 59 5.81 11.65 -16.53
CA HIS A 59 6.53 12.91 -16.35
C HIS A 59 6.72 13.66 -17.67
N ARG A 60 7.13 12.96 -18.73
CA ARG A 60 7.26 13.56 -20.07
C ARG A 60 5.96 14.22 -20.53
N ILE A 61 4.81 13.51 -20.44
CA ILE A 61 3.53 14.06 -20.86
C ILE A 61 3.10 15.24 -19.97
N CYS A 62 3.32 15.14 -18.65
CA CYS A 62 3.00 16.24 -17.74
C CYS A 62 3.82 17.50 -18.05
N ASP A 63 5.11 17.35 -18.38
CA ASP A 63 6.00 18.46 -18.73
C ASP A 63 5.58 19.09 -20.08
N GLU A 64 5.35 18.27 -21.11
CA GLU A 64 4.93 18.71 -22.46
C GLU A 64 3.58 19.44 -22.43
N GLU A 65 2.62 18.96 -21.63
CA GLU A 65 1.25 19.50 -21.55
C GLU A 65 1.06 20.48 -20.39
N HIS A 66 2.12 20.80 -19.64
CA HIS A 66 2.10 21.69 -18.47
C HIS A 66 1.08 21.27 -17.39
N LEU A 67 0.95 19.94 -17.14
CA LEU A 67 0.00 19.40 -16.18
C LEU A 67 0.65 19.25 -14.79
N PRO A 68 0.15 19.92 -13.74
CA PRO A 68 0.68 19.80 -12.38
C PRO A 68 0.18 18.54 -11.69
N TYR A 69 0.30 17.39 -12.34
CA TYR A 69 -0.26 16.13 -11.88
C TYR A 69 0.75 15.29 -11.10
N GLN A 70 0.23 14.38 -10.30
CA GLN A 70 1.01 13.49 -9.45
C GLN A 70 0.71 12.02 -9.76
N LEU A 71 1.76 11.22 -9.91
CA LEU A 71 1.66 9.77 -9.93
C LEU A 71 1.69 9.24 -8.49
N ILE A 72 0.71 8.44 -8.11
CA ILE A 72 0.55 7.90 -6.76
C ILE A 72 0.71 6.38 -6.80
N PRO A 73 1.93 5.85 -6.57
CA PRO A 73 2.16 4.42 -6.55
C PRO A 73 1.73 3.81 -5.21
N TYR A 74 1.11 2.62 -5.27
CA TYR A 74 0.78 1.80 -4.11
C TYR A 74 1.71 0.59 -4.03
N PHE A 75 2.22 0.34 -2.81
CA PHE A 75 3.10 -0.79 -2.51
C PHE A 75 2.53 -1.63 -1.36
N ILE A 76 2.83 -2.93 -1.40
CA ILE A 76 2.42 -3.91 -0.39
C ILE A 76 3.66 -4.46 0.30
N SER A 77 3.63 -4.52 1.63
CA SER A 77 4.59 -5.24 2.46
C SER A 77 4.04 -6.59 2.89
N SER A 78 4.93 -7.46 3.32
CA SER A 78 4.57 -8.74 3.95
C SER A 78 3.80 -9.71 3.06
N HIS A 79 3.91 -9.56 1.73
CA HIS A 79 3.43 -10.58 0.81
C HIS A 79 4.24 -11.87 0.98
N PRO A 80 3.64 -13.07 0.89
CA PRO A 80 4.40 -14.32 0.86
C PRO A 80 5.53 -14.27 -0.18
N GLY A 81 6.72 -14.68 0.21
CA GLY A 81 7.94 -14.56 -0.58
C GLY A 81 8.67 -13.22 -0.45
N CYS A 82 8.08 -12.21 0.17
CA CYS A 82 8.72 -10.92 0.40
C CYS A 82 9.56 -10.96 1.69
N THR A 83 10.87 -10.94 1.55
CA THR A 83 11.81 -10.88 2.67
C THR A 83 12.04 -9.46 3.17
N GLU A 84 12.70 -9.32 4.32
CA GLU A 84 13.12 -8.02 4.84
C GLU A 84 14.09 -7.30 3.88
N GLN A 85 14.97 -8.07 3.21
CA GLN A 85 15.90 -7.54 2.21
C GLN A 85 15.18 -7.01 0.97
N ASP A 86 14.13 -7.68 0.51
CA ASP A 86 13.29 -7.20 -0.60
C ASP A 86 12.62 -5.87 -0.25
N MET A 87 12.13 -5.73 0.99
CA MET A 87 11.54 -4.47 1.47
C MET A 87 12.55 -3.33 1.59
N LYS A 88 13.77 -3.62 2.02
CA LYS A 88 14.86 -2.64 2.02
C LYS A 88 15.19 -2.18 0.60
N SER A 89 15.34 -3.12 -0.32
CA SER A 89 15.59 -2.82 -1.74
C SER A 89 14.45 -1.96 -2.34
N LEU A 90 13.20 -2.28 -2.00
CA LEU A 90 12.03 -1.49 -2.41
C LEU A 90 12.13 -0.06 -1.87
N ALA A 91 12.44 0.11 -0.58
CA ALA A 91 12.57 1.43 0.02
C ALA A 91 13.69 2.25 -0.63
N ASP A 92 14.85 1.64 -0.84
CA ASP A 92 16.00 2.29 -1.49
C ASP A 92 15.66 2.73 -2.94
N LYS A 93 14.95 1.90 -3.71
CA LYS A 93 14.51 2.25 -5.07
C LYS A 93 13.46 3.36 -5.06
N VAL A 94 12.44 3.24 -4.24
CA VAL A 94 11.27 4.13 -4.28
C VAL A 94 11.58 5.50 -3.65
N LEU A 95 12.21 5.52 -2.47
CA LEU A 95 12.55 6.76 -1.78
C LEU A 95 13.84 7.39 -2.30
N GLY A 96 14.88 6.56 -2.52
CA GLY A 96 16.22 7.03 -2.90
C GLY A 96 16.35 7.35 -4.38
N ARG A 97 15.88 6.46 -5.28
CA ARG A 97 16.10 6.62 -6.72
C ARG A 97 14.93 7.31 -7.43
N LEU A 98 13.68 6.95 -7.09
CA LEU A 98 12.49 7.51 -7.74
C LEU A 98 11.90 8.69 -6.98
N HIS A 99 12.40 8.98 -5.78
CA HIS A 99 12.00 10.12 -4.94
C HIS A 99 10.49 10.22 -4.66
N PHE A 100 9.79 9.09 -4.62
CA PHE A 100 8.39 9.09 -4.21
C PHE A 100 8.26 9.32 -2.70
N ASN A 101 7.44 10.29 -2.32
CA ASN A 101 7.03 10.47 -0.93
C ASN A 101 5.76 9.63 -0.67
N LEU A 102 5.94 8.41 -0.18
CA LEU A 102 4.83 7.50 0.05
C LEU A 102 3.98 7.94 1.24
N GLU A 103 2.67 7.99 1.04
CA GLU A 103 1.70 8.24 2.11
C GLU A 103 1.53 7.00 3.01
N GLN A 104 1.59 5.81 2.41
CA GLN A 104 1.46 4.54 3.12
C GLN A 104 2.03 3.37 2.32
N VAL A 105 2.46 2.34 3.05
CA VAL A 105 2.72 0.99 2.56
C VAL A 105 1.77 0.05 3.30
N GLN A 106 0.98 -0.73 2.57
CA GLN A 106 -0.02 -1.62 3.16
C GLN A 106 0.58 -3.00 3.44
N ASP A 107 0.25 -3.60 4.60
CA ASP A 107 0.53 -5.01 4.82
C ASP A 107 -0.45 -5.87 4.02
N LEU A 108 0.03 -6.98 3.47
CA LEU A 108 -0.88 -7.97 2.92
C LEU A 108 -1.91 -8.41 3.98
N THR A 109 -3.17 -8.26 3.62
CA THR A 109 -4.28 -8.87 4.36
C THR A 109 -4.75 -10.08 3.56
N PRO A 110 -4.61 -11.32 4.08
CA PRO A 110 -5.08 -12.51 3.38
C PRO A 110 -6.57 -12.41 3.11
N THR A 111 -6.94 -12.44 1.83
CA THR A 111 -8.35 -12.38 1.39
C THR A 111 -8.76 -13.76 0.89
N PRO A 112 -9.91 -14.30 1.30
CA PRO A 112 -10.38 -15.60 0.82
C PRO A 112 -10.35 -15.72 -0.71
N MET A 113 -10.09 -16.93 -1.21
CA MET A 113 -10.06 -17.28 -2.64
C MET A 113 -8.93 -16.63 -3.44
N THR A 114 -7.87 -16.13 -2.81
CA THR A 114 -6.68 -15.61 -3.50
C THR A 114 -5.48 -16.54 -3.34
N LEU A 115 -4.62 -16.60 -4.37
CA LEU A 115 -3.37 -17.38 -4.30
C LEU A 115 -2.44 -16.85 -3.19
N SER A 116 -2.41 -15.55 -2.97
CA SER A 116 -1.62 -14.95 -1.88
C SER A 116 -2.07 -15.47 -0.52
N SER A 117 -3.37 -15.71 -0.32
CA SER A 117 -3.88 -16.32 0.92
C SER A 117 -3.48 -17.78 1.04
N VAL A 118 -3.52 -18.56 -0.05
CA VAL A 118 -3.03 -19.94 -0.03
C VAL A 118 -1.56 -19.96 0.36
N MET A 119 -0.72 -19.15 -0.29
CA MET A 119 0.70 -19.01 0.04
C MET A 119 0.93 -18.57 1.50
N PHE A 120 0.12 -17.64 2.00
CA PHE A 120 0.22 -17.15 3.37
C PHE A 120 -0.03 -18.26 4.40
N TRP A 121 -1.03 -19.10 4.18
CA TRP A 121 -1.39 -20.16 5.12
C TRP A 121 -0.50 -21.39 5.00
N THR A 122 -0.18 -21.82 3.77
CA THR A 122 0.65 -23.00 3.54
C THR A 122 2.14 -22.74 3.73
N GLY A 123 2.62 -21.54 3.41
CA GLY A 123 4.05 -21.24 3.33
C GLY A 123 4.73 -21.84 2.11
N GLU A 124 3.95 -22.15 1.07
CA GLU A 124 4.43 -22.81 -0.15
C GLU A 124 3.90 -22.09 -1.41
N ASN A 125 4.69 -22.16 -2.47
CA ASN A 125 4.23 -21.74 -3.79
C ASN A 125 3.23 -22.80 -4.31
N PRO A 126 1.98 -22.44 -4.61
CA PRO A 126 0.96 -23.41 -5.00
C PRO A 126 1.21 -24.10 -6.35
N TYR A 127 2.18 -23.62 -7.14
CA TYR A 127 2.52 -24.22 -8.44
C TYR A 127 3.77 -25.10 -8.38
N THR A 128 4.79 -24.72 -7.61
CA THR A 128 6.07 -25.42 -7.53
C THR A 128 6.22 -26.26 -6.28
N HIS A 129 5.34 -26.06 -5.29
CA HIS A 129 5.40 -26.65 -3.94
C HIS A 129 6.68 -26.32 -3.17
N GLU A 130 7.46 -25.35 -3.64
CA GLU A 130 8.63 -24.86 -2.93
C GLU A 130 8.21 -24.04 -1.73
N ARG A 131 8.95 -24.18 -0.62
CA ARG A 131 8.73 -23.36 0.57
C ARG A 131 9.11 -21.91 0.30
N ILE A 132 8.27 -20.99 0.75
CA ILE A 132 8.48 -19.54 0.66
C ILE A 132 8.43 -18.90 2.04
N TYR A 133 9.19 -17.82 2.20
CA TYR A 133 9.14 -17.03 3.42
C TYR A 133 7.78 -16.35 3.57
N VAL A 134 7.27 -16.32 4.82
CA VAL A 134 6.02 -15.61 5.16
C VAL A 134 6.20 -14.86 6.47
N ALA A 135 6.10 -13.55 6.45
CA ALA A 135 6.10 -12.71 7.64
C ALA A 135 4.77 -12.90 8.42
N ARG A 136 4.80 -13.72 9.46
CA ARG A 136 3.59 -14.06 10.25
C ARG A 136 3.43 -13.19 11.49
N SER A 137 4.55 -12.82 12.13
CA SER A 137 4.52 -12.04 13.35
C SER A 137 4.32 -10.53 13.07
N GLN A 138 3.71 -9.85 14.03
CA GLN A 138 3.57 -8.39 13.96
C GLN A 138 4.93 -7.67 13.99
N GLU A 139 5.92 -8.28 14.59
CA GLU A 139 7.27 -7.73 14.66
C GLU A 139 7.95 -7.76 13.27
N GLU A 140 7.89 -8.89 12.56
CA GLU A 140 8.40 -9.01 11.18
C GLU A 140 7.74 -7.99 10.25
N LYS A 141 6.41 -7.85 10.33
CA LYS A 141 5.67 -6.86 9.54
C LYS A 141 6.08 -5.43 9.85
N ARG A 142 6.28 -5.09 11.14
CA ARG A 142 6.77 -3.76 11.55
C ARG A 142 8.18 -3.49 11.05
N ARG A 143 9.09 -4.49 11.11
CA ARG A 143 10.45 -4.35 10.57
C ARG A 143 10.41 -4.06 9.08
N GLN A 144 9.63 -4.79 8.29
CA GLN A 144 9.50 -4.54 6.86
C GLN A 144 9.02 -3.12 6.55
N LYS A 145 8.09 -2.57 7.34
CA LYS A 145 7.62 -1.19 7.16
C LYS A 145 8.56 -0.11 7.68
N SER A 146 9.43 -0.44 8.61
CA SER A 146 10.33 0.55 9.23
C SER A 146 11.26 1.24 8.23
N TYR A 147 11.59 0.59 7.12
CA TYR A 147 12.40 1.18 6.04
C TYR A 147 11.75 2.39 5.37
N PHE A 148 10.43 2.50 5.42
CA PHE A 148 9.69 3.63 4.83
C PHE A 148 9.38 4.74 5.83
N PHE A 149 9.23 4.40 7.09
CA PHE A 149 8.72 5.32 8.12
C PHE A 149 9.66 5.49 9.32
N GLY A 150 10.88 4.97 9.25
CA GLY A 150 11.86 4.94 10.35
C GLY A 150 12.29 6.30 10.93
N GLY A 151 11.88 7.42 10.32
CA GLY A 151 12.04 8.77 10.85
C GLY A 151 10.75 9.43 11.38
N ARG A 152 9.59 8.81 11.15
CA ARG A 152 8.30 9.30 11.64
C ARG A 152 7.79 8.37 12.74
N ARG A 153 7.70 8.87 13.99
CA ARG A 153 6.88 8.20 15.01
C ARG A 153 5.48 8.05 14.44
N PRO A 154 4.85 6.84 14.49
CA PRO A 154 3.45 6.69 14.11
C PRO A 154 2.65 7.67 14.96
N GLY A 155 1.93 8.58 14.31
CA GLY A 155 0.98 9.45 14.99
C GLY A 155 -0.04 8.59 15.75
N PRO A 156 -0.69 9.10 16.82
CA PRO A 156 -1.64 8.36 17.60
C PRO A 156 -2.74 7.81 16.68
N ASP A 157 -3.04 6.52 16.84
CA ASP A 157 -4.08 5.83 16.07
C ASP A 157 -5.45 6.53 16.29
N ARG A 158 -5.88 7.31 15.33
CA ARG A 158 -7.16 8.05 15.38
C ARG A 158 -8.40 7.16 15.35
N ARG A 159 -8.26 5.84 15.42
CA ARG A 159 -9.38 4.88 15.32
C ARG A 159 -9.91 4.38 16.66
N LYS A 160 -9.38 4.82 17.79
CA LYS A 160 -9.99 4.54 19.09
C LYS A 160 -10.81 5.76 19.52
N PRO A 161 -12.15 5.71 19.51
CA PRO A 161 -12.94 6.70 20.25
C PRO A 161 -12.59 6.53 21.73
N GLU A 162 -12.11 7.60 22.38
CA GLU A 162 -12.02 7.66 23.83
C GLU A 162 -13.43 7.43 24.40
N VAL A 163 -13.62 6.30 25.05
CA VAL A 163 -14.77 6.10 25.90
C VAL A 163 -14.55 7.04 27.09
N LYS A 164 -15.12 8.23 27.03
CA LYS A 164 -15.22 9.11 28.18
C LYS A 164 -16.03 8.39 29.27
N GLY A 165 -15.35 8.02 30.36
CA GLY A 165 -15.97 7.48 31.53
C GLY A 165 -17.09 8.39 31.99
N SER A 166 -18.29 7.83 32.14
CA SER A 166 -19.44 8.49 32.71
C SER A 166 -19.13 8.92 34.14
N ALA A 167 -19.03 10.23 34.35
CA ALA A 167 -18.95 10.82 35.66
C ALA A 167 -20.22 10.45 36.44
N GLY A 168 -20.02 9.89 37.65
CA GLY A 168 -21.07 9.44 38.54
C GLY A 168 -22.08 10.53 38.83
N HIS A 169 -23.34 10.18 38.73
CA HIS A 169 -24.47 11.01 39.11
C HIS A 169 -24.54 11.11 40.65
N PRO A 170 -24.53 12.31 41.25
CA PRO A 170 -24.71 12.45 42.70
C PRO A 170 -26.16 12.07 43.09
N GLY A 171 -26.26 11.25 44.11
CA GLY A 171 -27.49 10.65 44.62
C GLY A 171 -28.62 11.65 44.94
N ARG A 172 -29.76 11.45 44.37
CA ARG A 172 -31.04 12.11 44.69
C ARG A 172 -31.56 11.61 46.01
N LYS A 173 -31.54 12.44 47.06
CA LYS A 173 -32.19 12.20 48.35
C LYS A 173 -33.72 12.08 48.15
N ARG A 174 -34.31 11.00 48.62
CA ARG A 174 -35.80 10.83 48.69
C ARG A 174 -36.35 11.72 49.83
N PRO A 175 -37.44 12.46 49.63
CA PRO A 175 -38.13 13.14 50.72
C PRO A 175 -38.95 12.10 51.55
N GLY A 176 -38.91 12.29 52.88
CA GLY A 176 -39.57 11.44 53.85
C GLY A 176 -41.09 11.54 53.79
N LYS A 177 -41.77 10.40 54.13
CA LYS A 177 -43.19 10.35 54.37
C LYS A 177 -43.53 11.09 55.71
N ILE A 178 -44.44 12.04 55.63
CA ILE A 178 -45.17 12.56 56.79
C ILE A 178 -46.56 11.86 56.87
N ARG A 179 -46.92 11.55 58.06
CA ARG A 179 -48.16 10.86 58.46
C ARG A 179 -49.43 11.52 57.89
#